data_242329988541a825f22141fa6b6bf772
#
_entry.id   242329988541a825f22141fa6b6bf772
#
_cell.length_a   1.000
_cell.length_b   1.000
_cell.length_c   1.000
_cell.angle_alpha   90.00
_cell.angle_beta   90.00
_cell.angle_gamma   90.00
#
_symmetry.space_group_name_H-M   'P 1'
#
loop_
_entity.id
_entity.type
_entity.pdbx_description
1 polymer ?
#
loop_
_entity_poly.entity_id
_entity_poly.type
_entity_poly.pdbx_seq_one_letter_code
_entity_poly.pdbx_strand_id
1 'polypeptide(L)'
;MTNKPAALGKRIVAALIDMIMIVTIIQFLLILISQSPLGDPTRDFIVLQNSYLAEFGLGEYVTSNGVTSFVQHSSIADSLIESFNSFAVNNNEYMSAYNKYLDSYFWNSVLAIFVVEFVLLGIVPFFNKHYQTCGKVIMRLGVIDEKYDMNLGTKNRVFRFLGSFVIETFAILLFFKGTMIDVVTIMSPLIVLTIIMFSSQ
;
A
#
# COMPACT_ATOMS: atom_id res chain seq x y z
N MET A 1 25.10 22.40 25.34
CA MET A 1 24.19 21.28 25.68
C MET A 1 24.52 20.17 24.72
N THR A 2 25.00 19.02 25.20
CA THR A 2 25.27 17.85 24.34
C THR A 2 23.93 17.25 23.94
N ASN A 3 23.57 17.36 22.65
CA ASN A 3 22.36 16.73 22.11
C ASN A 3 22.56 15.22 22.12
N LYS A 4 22.10 14.57 23.19
CA LYS A 4 22.12 13.10 23.27
C LYS A 4 21.14 12.51 22.24
N PRO A 5 21.53 11.46 21.53
CA PRO A 5 20.62 10.77 20.61
C PRO A 5 19.38 10.28 21.38
N ALA A 6 18.22 10.40 20.75
CA ALA A 6 16.98 9.94 21.37
C ALA A 6 17.02 8.44 21.63
N ALA A 7 16.39 8.00 22.73
CA ALA A 7 16.29 6.59 23.09
C ALA A 7 15.69 5.76 21.94
N LEU A 8 16.27 4.60 21.66
CA LEU A 8 15.83 3.70 20.58
C LEU A 8 14.33 3.43 20.60
N GLY A 9 13.75 3.21 21.80
CA GLY A 9 12.31 2.99 21.95
C GLY A 9 11.44 4.13 21.38
N LYS A 10 11.81 5.39 21.61
CA LYS A 10 11.09 6.54 21.03
C LYS A 10 11.16 6.59 19.51
N ARG A 11 12.29 6.19 18.93
CA ARG A 11 12.46 6.15 17.47
C ARG A 11 11.60 5.05 16.84
N ILE A 12 11.56 3.86 17.48
CA ILE A 12 10.71 2.74 17.05
C ILE A 12 9.23 3.15 17.10
N VAL A 13 8.79 3.75 18.20
CA VAL A 13 7.39 4.21 18.31
C VAL A 13 7.05 5.25 17.27
N ALA A 14 7.94 6.23 17.00
CA ALA A 14 7.73 7.22 15.93
C ALA A 14 7.59 6.55 14.56
N ALA A 15 8.45 5.56 14.26
CA ALA A 15 8.39 4.80 13.02
C ALA A 15 7.08 3.99 12.89
N LEU A 16 6.63 3.37 13.95
CA LEU A 16 5.35 2.64 13.96
C LEU A 16 4.15 3.57 13.72
N ILE A 17 4.17 4.78 14.30
CA ILE A 17 3.13 5.78 14.06
C ILE A 17 3.12 6.19 12.58
N ASP A 18 4.29 6.48 12.01
CA ASP A 18 4.40 6.84 10.59
C ASP A 18 3.89 5.69 9.70
N MET A 19 4.27 4.45 9.99
CA MET A 19 3.82 3.27 9.25
C MET A 19 2.30 3.09 9.30
N ILE A 20 1.69 3.20 10.48
CA ILE A 20 0.23 3.08 10.63
C ILE A 20 -0.47 4.17 9.81
N MET A 21 0.02 5.42 9.86
CA MET A 21 -0.54 6.51 9.07
C MET A 21 -0.43 6.25 7.57
N ILE A 22 0.75 5.82 7.09
CA ILE A 22 0.98 5.51 5.68
C ILE A 22 0.01 4.43 5.21
N VAL A 23 -0.06 3.30 5.91
CA VAL A 23 -0.95 2.18 5.56
C VAL A 23 -2.42 2.62 5.55
N THR A 24 -2.86 3.37 6.56
CA THR A 24 -4.25 3.85 6.65
C THR A 24 -4.61 4.76 5.47
N ILE A 25 -3.71 5.69 5.11
CA ILE A 25 -3.97 6.62 4.01
C ILE A 25 -3.92 5.90 2.66
N ILE A 26 -3.00 4.92 2.48
CA ILE A 26 -2.97 4.08 1.27
C ILE A 26 -4.30 3.34 1.11
N GLN A 27 -4.83 2.69 2.15
CA GLN A 27 -6.11 1.98 2.09
C GLN A 27 -7.26 2.92 1.72
N PHE A 28 -7.31 4.09 2.35
CA PHE A 28 -8.31 5.11 2.01
C PHE A 28 -8.20 5.57 0.54
N LEU A 29 -6.98 5.81 0.07
CA LEU A 29 -6.73 6.22 -1.32
C LEU A 29 -7.12 5.12 -2.31
N LEU A 30 -6.84 3.85 -2.01
CA LEU A 30 -7.26 2.72 -2.84
C LEU A 30 -8.79 2.60 -2.92
N ILE A 31 -9.51 2.86 -1.83
CA ILE A 31 -10.98 2.92 -1.86
C ILE A 31 -11.47 4.04 -2.80
N LEU A 32 -10.87 5.23 -2.75
CA LEU A 32 -11.22 6.32 -3.65
C LEU A 32 -10.89 5.99 -5.11
N ILE A 33 -9.73 5.37 -5.37
CA ILE A 33 -9.33 4.93 -6.71
C ILE A 33 -10.32 3.88 -7.24
N SER A 34 -10.77 2.95 -6.41
CA SER A 34 -11.73 1.91 -6.83
C SER A 34 -13.08 2.47 -7.26
N GLN A 35 -13.45 3.65 -6.78
CA GLN A 35 -14.68 4.37 -7.17
C GLN A 35 -14.49 5.28 -8.38
N SER A 36 -13.27 5.50 -8.81
CA SER A 36 -12.92 6.32 -9.97
C SER A 36 -12.86 5.49 -11.25
N PRO A 37 -12.73 6.10 -12.45
CA PRO A 37 -12.50 5.37 -13.70
C PRO A 37 -11.25 4.48 -13.69
N LEU A 38 -10.25 4.78 -12.86
CA LEU A 38 -9.07 3.93 -12.69
C LEU A 38 -9.41 2.57 -12.08
N GLY A 39 -10.52 2.47 -11.36
CA GLY A 39 -11.03 1.22 -10.77
C GLY A 39 -11.97 0.42 -11.68
N ASP A 40 -12.31 0.92 -12.88
CA ASP A 40 -13.24 0.22 -13.79
C ASP A 40 -12.82 -1.22 -14.08
N PRO A 41 -11.56 -1.54 -14.44
CA PRO A 41 -11.17 -2.91 -14.73
C PRO A 41 -11.37 -3.86 -13.54
N THR A 42 -11.23 -3.34 -12.32
CA THR A 42 -11.48 -4.12 -11.09
C THR A 42 -12.98 -4.39 -10.91
N ARG A 43 -13.82 -3.37 -11.12
CA ARG A 43 -15.28 -3.52 -11.01
C ARG A 43 -15.82 -4.45 -12.09
N ASP A 44 -15.37 -4.27 -13.33
CA ASP A 44 -15.79 -5.08 -14.48
C ASP A 44 -15.42 -6.55 -14.25
N PHE A 45 -14.21 -6.82 -13.75
CA PHE A 45 -13.80 -8.17 -13.44
C PHE A 45 -14.63 -8.79 -12.31
N ILE A 46 -14.94 -8.05 -11.23
CA ILE A 46 -15.77 -8.54 -10.14
C ILE A 46 -17.18 -8.90 -10.63
N VAL A 47 -17.77 -8.06 -11.50
CA VAL A 47 -19.08 -8.35 -12.09
C VAL A 47 -19.03 -9.61 -12.95
N LEU A 48 -18.02 -9.72 -13.81
CA LEU A 48 -17.81 -10.90 -14.66
C LEU A 48 -17.59 -12.16 -13.81
N GLN A 49 -16.73 -12.10 -12.82
CA GLN A 49 -16.45 -13.21 -11.91
C GLN A 49 -17.71 -13.67 -11.18
N ASN A 50 -18.48 -12.73 -10.63
CA ASN A 50 -19.72 -13.06 -9.92
C ASN A 50 -20.77 -13.70 -10.85
N SER A 51 -20.84 -13.28 -12.13
CA SER A 51 -21.74 -13.90 -13.10
C SER A 51 -21.39 -15.36 -13.37
N TYR A 52 -20.10 -15.67 -13.54
CA TYR A 52 -19.65 -17.04 -13.70
C TYR A 52 -19.78 -17.87 -12.43
N LEU A 53 -19.51 -17.29 -11.26
CA LEU A 53 -19.73 -17.99 -9.98
C LEU A 53 -21.21 -18.37 -9.80
N ALA A 54 -22.15 -17.50 -10.20
CA ALA A 54 -23.57 -17.81 -10.19
C ALA A 54 -23.91 -18.94 -11.17
N GLU A 55 -23.36 -18.91 -12.38
CA GLU A 55 -23.57 -19.95 -13.41
C GLU A 55 -23.10 -21.33 -12.95
N PHE A 56 -21.97 -21.38 -12.22
CA PHE A 56 -21.45 -22.62 -11.63
C PHE A 56 -22.12 -23.03 -10.30
N GLY A 57 -23.13 -22.27 -9.82
CA GLY A 57 -23.83 -22.56 -8.57
C GLY A 57 -22.96 -22.34 -7.32
N LEU A 58 -21.94 -21.50 -7.41
CA LEU A 58 -21.02 -21.15 -6.31
C LEU A 58 -21.54 -19.98 -5.46
N GLY A 59 -22.57 -19.31 -5.91
CA GLY A 59 -23.22 -18.19 -5.24
C GLY A 59 -24.46 -17.73 -6.00
N GLU A 60 -25.15 -16.75 -5.43
CA GLU A 60 -26.39 -16.18 -6.00
C GLU A 60 -26.48 -14.67 -5.79
N TYR A 61 -27.27 -14.02 -6.63
CA TYR A 61 -27.60 -12.61 -6.44
C TYR A 61 -28.81 -12.48 -5.51
N VAL A 62 -28.62 -11.83 -4.38
CA VAL A 62 -29.68 -11.58 -3.38
C VAL A 62 -30.01 -10.09 -3.38
N THR A 63 -31.31 -9.77 -3.53
CA THR A 63 -31.81 -8.39 -3.42
C THR A 63 -32.45 -8.19 -2.05
N SER A 64 -31.89 -7.28 -1.26
CA SER A 64 -32.44 -6.88 0.03
C SER A 64 -32.53 -5.36 0.10
N ASN A 65 -33.65 -4.83 0.50
CA ASN A 65 -33.91 -3.38 0.60
C ASN A 65 -33.58 -2.58 -0.68
N GLY A 66 -33.82 -3.18 -1.86
CA GLY A 66 -33.53 -2.54 -3.16
C GLY A 66 -32.06 -2.55 -3.57
N VAL A 67 -31.18 -3.16 -2.79
CA VAL A 67 -29.76 -3.35 -3.13
C VAL A 67 -29.55 -4.81 -3.51
N THR A 68 -29.02 -5.04 -4.72
CA THR A 68 -28.64 -6.39 -5.18
C THR A 68 -27.14 -6.60 -4.89
N SER A 69 -26.83 -7.66 -4.15
CA SER A 69 -25.47 -8.07 -3.84
C SER A 69 -25.27 -9.54 -4.18
N PHE A 70 -24.04 -9.91 -4.57
CA PHE A 70 -23.68 -11.30 -4.77
C PHE A 70 -23.29 -11.93 -3.43
N VAL A 71 -23.85 -13.09 -3.15
CA VAL A 71 -23.59 -13.88 -1.93
C VAL A 71 -23.03 -15.24 -2.34
N GLN A 72 -21.81 -15.52 -1.92
CA GLN A 72 -21.21 -16.83 -2.13
C GLN A 72 -21.77 -17.84 -1.13
N HIS A 73 -22.02 -19.08 -1.57
CA HIS A 73 -22.48 -20.13 -0.69
C HIS A 73 -21.40 -20.51 0.34
N SER A 74 -21.82 -20.70 1.58
CA SER A 74 -20.92 -21.06 2.70
C SER A 74 -20.44 -22.51 2.67
N SER A 75 -21.13 -23.38 1.92
CA SER A 75 -20.82 -24.80 1.76
C SER A 75 -20.88 -25.13 0.27
N ILE A 76 -19.72 -25.35 -0.33
CA ILE A 76 -19.54 -25.62 -1.76
C ILE A 76 -18.85 -26.96 -1.89
N ALA A 77 -19.34 -27.82 -2.80
CA ALA A 77 -18.68 -29.09 -3.11
C ALA A 77 -17.35 -28.83 -3.85
N ASP A 78 -16.28 -29.53 -3.46
CA ASP A 78 -14.95 -29.39 -4.07
C ASP A 78 -14.96 -29.61 -5.59
N SER A 79 -15.84 -30.51 -6.08
CA SER A 79 -16.02 -30.75 -7.50
C SER A 79 -16.51 -29.53 -8.30
N LEU A 80 -17.31 -28.67 -7.70
CA LEU A 80 -17.77 -27.42 -8.32
C LEU A 80 -16.65 -26.39 -8.38
N ILE A 81 -15.83 -26.32 -7.33
CA ILE A 81 -14.65 -25.46 -7.28
C ILE A 81 -13.63 -25.88 -8.35
N GLU A 82 -13.37 -27.18 -8.47
CA GLU A 82 -12.47 -27.73 -9.50
C GLU A 82 -12.97 -27.46 -10.91
N SER A 83 -14.29 -27.63 -11.13
CA SER A 83 -14.94 -27.34 -12.41
C SER A 83 -14.79 -25.87 -12.79
N PHE A 84 -15.07 -24.95 -11.84
CA PHE A 84 -14.88 -23.52 -12.05
C PHE A 84 -13.41 -23.16 -12.32
N ASN A 85 -12.47 -23.69 -11.54
CA ASN A 85 -11.04 -23.42 -11.73
C ASN A 85 -10.57 -23.90 -13.12
N SER A 86 -11.01 -25.08 -13.55
CA SER A 86 -10.71 -25.61 -14.89
C SER A 86 -11.31 -24.74 -16.00
N PHE A 87 -12.54 -24.26 -15.82
CA PHE A 87 -13.18 -23.30 -16.72
C PHE A 87 -12.42 -21.98 -16.78
N ALA A 88 -12.11 -21.40 -15.61
CA ALA A 88 -11.47 -20.09 -15.51
C ALA A 88 -10.11 -20.05 -16.23
N VAL A 89 -9.29 -21.11 -16.09
CA VAL A 89 -7.98 -21.20 -16.75
C VAL A 89 -8.11 -21.36 -18.27
N ASN A 90 -9.16 -22.01 -18.77
CA ASN A 90 -9.35 -22.30 -20.19
C ASN A 90 -10.22 -21.26 -20.91
N ASN A 91 -10.87 -20.34 -20.19
CA ASN A 91 -11.71 -19.29 -20.77
C ASN A 91 -10.89 -18.04 -21.08
N ASN A 92 -10.71 -17.75 -22.37
CA ASN A 92 -9.91 -16.60 -22.81
C ASN A 92 -10.50 -15.24 -22.38
N GLU A 93 -11.83 -15.12 -22.32
CA GLU A 93 -12.49 -13.89 -21.87
C GLU A 93 -12.21 -13.65 -20.38
N TYR A 94 -12.42 -14.68 -19.55
CA TYR A 94 -12.15 -14.63 -18.13
C TYR A 94 -10.68 -14.28 -17.85
N MET A 95 -9.73 -14.98 -18.50
CA MET A 95 -8.30 -14.75 -18.33
C MET A 95 -7.87 -13.36 -18.81
N SER A 96 -8.45 -12.86 -19.90
CA SER A 96 -8.18 -11.49 -20.37
C SER A 96 -8.67 -10.44 -19.38
N ALA A 97 -9.88 -10.60 -18.86
CA ALA A 97 -10.44 -9.71 -17.83
C ALA A 97 -9.64 -9.77 -16.51
N TYR A 98 -9.24 -10.99 -16.10
CA TYR A 98 -8.39 -11.20 -14.94
C TYR A 98 -7.03 -10.51 -15.06
N ASN A 99 -6.36 -10.64 -16.20
CA ASN A 99 -5.08 -9.97 -16.44
C ASN A 99 -5.23 -8.43 -16.41
N LYS A 100 -6.28 -7.88 -17.01
CA LYS A 100 -6.58 -6.44 -16.92
C LYS A 100 -6.82 -5.99 -15.47
N TYR A 101 -7.54 -6.79 -14.70
CA TYR A 101 -7.74 -6.55 -13.27
C TYR A 101 -6.41 -6.50 -12.52
N LEU A 102 -5.53 -7.50 -12.72
CA LEU A 102 -4.23 -7.57 -12.08
C LEU A 102 -3.34 -6.38 -12.43
N ASP A 103 -3.28 -6.01 -13.70
CA ASP A 103 -2.52 -4.85 -14.16
C ASP A 103 -3.05 -3.56 -13.55
N SER A 104 -4.37 -3.37 -13.53
CA SER A 104 -5.01 -2.21 -12.92
C SER A 104 -4.75 -2.16 -11.42
N TYR A 105 -4.92 -3.28 -10.71
CA TYR A 105 -4.66 -3.37 -9.28
C TYR A 105 -3.21 -3.05 -8.94
N PHE A 106 -2.26 -3.58 -9.72
CA PHE A 106 -0.85 -3.30 -9.57
C PHE A 106 -0.54 -1.80 -9.72
N TRP A 107 -0.94 -1.18 -10.84
CA TRP A 107 -0.64 0.22 -11.10
C TRP A 107 -1.35 1.17 -10.14
N ASN A 108 -2.57 0.88 -9.75
CA ASN A 108 -3.30 1.65 -8.76
C ASN A 108 -2.63 1.57 -7.37
N SER A 109 -2.12 0.41 -7.00
CA SER A 109 -1.37 0.23 -5.74
C SER A 109 -0.05 0.99 -5.77
N VAL A 110 0.71 0.89 -6.87
CA VAL A 110 1.97 1.65 -7.05
C VAL A 110 1.70 3.15 -6.98
N LEU A 111 0.66 3.64 -7.67
CA LEU A 111 0.28 5.05 -7.64
C LEU A 111 -0.08 5.52 -6.23
N ALA A 112 -0.90 4.75 -5.51
CA ALA A 112 -1.32 5.08 -4.15
C ALA A 112 -0.12 5.17 -3.20
N ILE A 113 0.77 4.18 -3.23
CA ILE A 113 1.99 4.15 -2.41
C ILE A 113 2.88 5.35 -2.75
N PHE A 114 3.15 5.56 -4.05
CA PHE A 114 3.98 6.67 -4.52
C PHE A 114 3.46 8.03 -4.02
N VAL A 115 2.16 8.29 -4.16
CA VAL A 115 1.56 9.56 -3.74
C VAL A 115 1.66 9.73 -2.22
N VAL A 116 1.34 8.69 -1.45
CA VAL A 116 1.35 8.77 0.01
C VAL A 116 2.76 8.94 0.56
N GLU A 117 3.72 8.18 0.07
CA GLU A 117 5.12 8.30 0.49
C GLU A 117 5.70 9.66 0.10
N PHE A 118 5.44 10.13 -1.12
CA PHE A 118 5.89 11.44 -1.57
C PHE A 118 5.36 12.57 -0.68
N VAL A 119 4.10 12.49 -0.28
CA VAL A 119 3.48 13.50 0.60
C VAL A 119 3.99 13.36 2.03
N LEU A 120 3.91 12.18 2.63
CA LEU A 120 4.18 12.02 4.07
C LEU A 120 5.67 11.99 4.42
N LEU A 121 6.50 11.41 3.57
CA LEU A 121 7.95 11.33 3.81
C LEU A 121 8.73 12.44 3.12
N GLY A 122 8.16 13.05 2.09
CA GLY A 122 8.79 14.15 1.34
C GLY A 122 8.23 15.51 1.72
N ILE A 123 7.00 15.81 1.31
CA ILE A 123 6.43 17.14 1.43
C ILE A 123 6.30 17.55 2.90
N VAL A 124 5.68 16.73 3.74
CA VAL A 124 5.44 17.05 5.15
C VAL A 124 6.73 17.35 5.91
N PRO A 125 7.77 16.48 5.88
CA PRO A 125 9.04 16.78 6.55
C PRO A 125 9.80 17.96 5.94
N PHE A 126 9.71 18.16 4.61
CA PHE A 126 10.43 19.23 3.93
C PHE A 126 10.01 20.61 4.42
N PHE A 127 8.71 20.82 4.64
CA PHE A 127 8.16 22.07 5.16
C PHE A 127 8.27 22.19 6.69
N ASN A 128 8.60 21.11 7.39
CA ASN A 128 8.79 21.16 8.83
C ASN A 128 10.19 21.69 9.18
N LYS A 129 10.25 22.61 10.15
CA LYS A 129 11.50 23.27 10.60
C LYS A 129 12.60 22.27 10.99
N HIS A 130 12.21 21.15 11.62
CA HIS A 130 13.14 20.12 12.12
C HIS A 130 13.20 18.87 11.26
N TYR A 131 12.70 18.91 10.03
CA TYR A 131 12.61 17.77 9.14
C TYR A 131 12.01 16.53 9.82
N GLN A 132 10.83 16.73 10.39
CA GLN A 132 10.15 15.71 11.18
C GLN A 132 8.99 15.11 10.36
N THR A 133 8.92 13.76 10.32
CA THR A 133 7.70 13.04 9.93
C THR A 133 6.64 13.17 11.03
N CYS A 134 5.40 12.80 10.74
CA CYS A 134 4.30 12.90 11.71
C CYS A 134 4.60 12.15 13.01
N GLY A 135 5.13 10.93 12.94
CA GLY A 135 5.51 10.16 14.13
C GLY A 135 6.62 10.83 14.93
N LYS A 136 7.62 11.43 14.25
CA LYS A 136 8.67 12.20 14.93
C LYS A 136 8.12 13.44 15.62
N VAL A 137 7.16 14.13 15.01
CA VAL A 137 6.47 15.28 15.65
C VAL A 137 5.76 14.84 16.92
N ILE A 138 4.97 13.77 16.85
CA ILE A 138 4.23 13.23 18.01
C ILE A 138 5.19 12.82 19.13
N MET A 139 6.31 12.18 18.79
CA MET A 139 7.33 11.74 19.77
C MET A 139 8.31 12.85 20.16
N ARG A 140 8.15 14.07 19.62
CA ARG A 140 9.04 15.23 19.84
C ARG A 140 10.51 14.93 19.53
N LEU A 141 10.75 14.28 18.39
CA LEU A 141 12.08 13.89 17.89
C LEU A 141 12.48 14.83 16.75
N GLY A 142 13.57 15.58 16.89
CA GLY A 142 14.14 16.39 15.81
C GLY A 142 15.21 15.65 15.04
N VAL A 143 15.46 16.06 13.80
CA VAL A 143 16.61 15.64 13.00
C VAL A 143 17.59 16.80 12.96
N ILE A 144 18.79 16.56 13.47
CA ILE A 144 19.89 17.55 13.52
C ILE A 144 21.09 17.06 12.71
N ASP A 145 21.89 17.99 12.24
CA ASP A 145 23.19 17.70 11.65
C ASP A 145 24.19 17.48 12.79
N GLU A 146 24.71 16.25 12.91
CA GLU A 146 25.60 15.86 14.00
C GLU A 146 26.91 16.65 13.98
N LYS A 147 27.39 17.04 12.79
CA LYS A 147 28.64 17.76 12.61
C LYS A 147 28.56 19.22 13.08
N TYR A 148 27.37 19.83 12.93
CA TYR A 148 27.20 21.26 13.19
C TYR A 148 26.26 21.58 14.34
N ASP A 149 25.68 20.55 14.95
CA ASP A 149 24.64 20.67 16.02
C ASP A 149 23.48 21.64 15.63
N MET A 150 23.17 21.65 14.33
CA MET A 150 22.20 22.56 13.71
C MET A 150 21.10 21.78 12.99
N ASN A 151 20.03 22.46 12.63
CA ASN A 151 18.99 21.87 11.79
C ASN A 151 19.57 21.43 10.44
N LEU A 152 19.08 20.29 9.96
CA LEU A 152 19.52 19.71 8.70
C LEU A 152 19.34 20.70 7.54
N GLY A 153 20.41 20.97 6.79
CA GLY A 153 20.38 21.84 5.61
C GLY A 153 19.47 21.29 4.51
N THR A 154 18.91 22.17 3.67
CA THR A 154 17.98 21.79 2.59
C THR A 154 18.55 20.72 1.67
N LYS A 155 19.82 20.81 1.30
CA LYS A 155 20.50 19.83 0.46
C LYS A 155 20.46 18.42 1.08
N ASN A 156 20.80 18.30 2.37
CA ASN A 156 20.79 17.03 3.08
C ASN A 156 19.35 16.48 3.25
N ARG A 157 18.35 17.36 3.39
CA ARG A 157 16.92 16.98 3.43
C ARG A 157 16.50 16.32 2.12
N VAL A 158 16.85 16.95 0.98
CA VAL A 158 16.52 16.42 -0.36
C VAL A 158 17.23 15.08 -0.60
N PHE A 159 18.53 14.95 -0.26
CA PHE A 159 19.24 13.69 -0.42
C PHE A 159 18.66 12.55 0.44
N ARG A 160 18.27 12.84 1.67
CA ARG A 160 17.61 11.83 2.53
C ARG A 160 16.27 11.39 1.98
N PHE A 161 15.46 12.35 1.54
CA PHE A 161 14.18 12.04 0.90
C PHE A 161 14.37 11.18 -0.36
N LEU A 162 15.21 11.64 -1.29
CA LEU A 162 15.44 10.91 -2.53
C LEU A 162 16.01 9.51 -2.28
N GLY A 163 16.92 9.37 -1.32
CA GLY A 163 17.48 8.07 -0.96
C GLY A 163 16.42 7.10 -0.45
N SER A 164 15.60 7.52 0.53
CA SER A 164 14.51 6.69 1.06
C SER A 164 13.51 6.35 -0.04
N PHE A 165 13.03 7.36 -0.75
CA PHE A 165 12.01 7.23 -1.77
C PHE A 165 12.43 6.32 -2.92
N VAL A 166 13.65 6.49 -3.46
CA VAL A 166 14.16 5.64 -4.55
C VAL A 166 14.32 4.19 -4.09
N ILE A 167 14.88 3.96 -2.90
CA ILE A 167 15.07 2.61 -2.36
C ILE A 167 13.72 1.92 -2.14
N GLU A 168 12.74 2.61 -1.54
CA GLU A 168 11.42 2.06 -1.26
C GLU A 168 10.64 1.79 -2.56
N THR A 169 10.57 2.76 -3.47
CA THR A 169 9.90 2.59 -4.77
C THR A 169 10.53 1.48 -5.59
N PHE A 170 11.87 1.39 -5.62
CA PHE A 170 12.57 0.35 -6.37
C PHE A 170 12.39 -1.04 -5.75
N ALA A 171 12.38 -1.14 -4.42
CA ALA A 171 12.09 -2.38 -3.72
C ALA A 171 10.66 -2.88 -4.03
N ILE A 172 9.67 -1.98 -4.04
CA ILE A 172 8.29 -2.29 -4.42
C ILE A 172 8.24 -2.86 -5.83
N LEU A 173 8.83 -2.16 -6.81
CA LEU A 173 8.81 -2.57 -8.21
C LEU A 173 9.48 -3.93 -8.44
N LEU A 174 10.58 -4.24 -7.73
CA LEU A 174 11.27 -5.51 -7.84
C LEU A 174 10.47 -6.68 -7.25
N PHE A 175 9.83 -6.47 -6.10
CA PHE A 175 9.05 -7.52 -5.45
C PHE A 175 7.73 -7.80 -6.15
N PHE A 176 7.08 -6.78 -6.75
CA PHE A 176 5.78 -6.93 -7.39
C PHE A 176 5.81 -7.66 -8.73
N LYS A 177 6.87 -7.55 -9.49
CA LYS A 177 6.96 -8.19 -10.81
C LYS A 177 7.09 -9.72 -10.74
N GLY A 178 7.33 -10.28 -9.56
CA GLY A 178 7.58 -11.71 -9.37
C GLY A 178 6.58 -12.47 -8.50
N THR A 179 5.81 -11.79 -7.66
CA THR A 179 4.92 -12.47 -6.72
C THR A 179 3.70 -11.60 -6.42
N MET A 180 2.50 -12.13 -6.61
CA MET A 180 1.23 -11.52 -6.18
C MET A 180 1.09 -11.59 -4.65
N ILE A 181 2.06 -11.10 -3.93
CA ILE A 181 1.98 -11.02 -2.48
C ILE A 181 1.39 -9.67 -2.13
N ASP A 182 0.46 -9.68 -1.20
CA ASP A 182 -0.25 -8.50 -0.70
C ASP A 182 0.75 -7.37 -0.40
N VAL A 183 0.63 -6.26 -1.14
CA VAL A 183 1.50 -5.06 -1.07
C VAL A 183 1.71 -4.61 0.36
N VAL A 184 0.64 -4.62 1.14
CA VAL A 184 0.64 -4.13 2.53
C VAL A 184 1.52 -5.02 3.42
N THR A 185 1.54 -6.33 3.17
CA THR A 185 2.29 -7.30 3.97
C THR A 185 3.80 -7.21 3.74
N ILE A 186 4.22 -6.86 2.51
CA ILE A 186 5.65 -6.73 2.18
C ILE A 186 6.19 -5.35 2.52
N MET A 187 5.39 -4.31 2.32
CA MET A 187 5.83 -2.93 2.55
C MET A 187 6.06 -2.62 4.02
N SER A 188 5.25 -3.21 4.91
CA SER A 188 5.37 -2.92 6.34
C SER A 188 6.77 -3.19 6.92
N PRO A 189 7.45 -4.34 6.69
CA PRO A 189 8.79 -4.57 7.20
C PRO A 189 9.87 -3.75 6.48
N LEU A 190 9.72 -3.46 5.18
CA LEU A 190 10.66 -2.63 4.42
C LEU A 190 10.64 -1.17 4.87
N ILE A 191 9.45 -0.59 5.06
CA ILE A 191 9.26 0.75 5.62
C ILE A 191 9.89 0.82 7.01
N VAL A 192 9.62 -0.17 7.89
CA VAL A 192 10.22 -0.23 9.23
C VAL A 192 11.75 -0.32 9.15
N LEU A 193 12.29 -1.16 8.28
CA LEU A 193 13.74 -1.34 8.11
C LEU A 193 14.41 -0.06 7.59
N THR A 194 13.79 0.60 6.60
CA THR A 194 14.28 1.86 6.04
C THR A 194 14.24 2.98 7.08
N ILE A 195 13.15 3.08 7.84
CA ILE A 195 13.03 4.06 8.92
C ILE A 195 14.05 3.79 10.03
N ILE A 196 14.30 2.53 10.40
CA ILE A 196 15.31 2.16 11.41
C ILE A 196 16.71 2.49 10.88
N MET A 197 17.06 2.14 9.65
CA MET A 197 18.38 2.40 9.07
C MET A 197 18.68 3.90 8.95
N PHE A 198 17.71 4.72 8.53
CA PHE A 198 17.90 6.17 8.39
C PHE A 198 17.66 6.97 9.66
N SER A 199 17.03 6.37 10.69
CA SER A 199 16.89 7.00 12.02
C SER A 199 18.08 6.73 12.95
N SER A 200 18.95 5.79 12.59
CA SER A 200 20.16 5.45 13.37
C SER A 200 21.36 6.37 13.09
N GLN A 201 21.24 7.29 12.13
CA GLN A 201 22.24 8.34 11.84
C GLN A 201 21.74 9.69 12.44
#